data_b6cde41b7e26d3c14f6e2f637ad1281a
#
_entry.id   b6cde41b7e26d3c14f6e2f637ad1281a
#
_cell.length_a   1.000
_cell.length_b   1.000
_cell.length_c   1.000
_cell.angle_alpha   90.00
_cell.angle_beta   90.00
_cell.angle_gamma   90.00
#
_symmetry.space_group_name_H-M   'P 1'
#
loop_
_entity.id
_entity.type
_entity.pdbx_description
1 polymer ?
#
loop_
_entity_poly.entity_id
_entity_poly.type
_entity_poly.pdbx_seq_one_letter_code
_entity_poly.pdbx_strand_id
1 'polypeptide(L)'
;MSTLRGYKKSFTLIELLVVVGLSALILGLGIPAFNRMMRGNKVEECSGSIKLAIEQAQLRAASERRYVAVVFPNGAVNDSLKSYRLGGFRLAYVTKNTSGDGGYTFAKWVDGGWKNAPDGAILSQVRTSPYTPETNGDIKGCTAKATDALAGASELKSLSVKDDSGNALNAGAHNALIFNPYGGTAGNSKLYLLITEAVVNGDAVVYPSAGATGGNRSANYLVLKVNNLTGRVEYGNE
;
A
#
# COMPACT_ATOMS: atom_id res chain seq x y z
N MET A 1 46.53 18.04 53.47
CA MET A 1 45.50 17.26 52.72
C MET A 1 44.17 17.88 53.02
N SER A 2 43.60 18.65 52.07
CA SER A 2 42.34 19.35 52.23
C SER A 2 41.25 18.54 51.49
N THR A 3 40.36 17.93 52.24
CA THR A 3 39.22 17.17 51.66
C THR A 3 38.13 18.17 51.25
N LEU A 4 37.97 18.38 49.97
CA LEU A 4 36.83 19.11 49.38
C LEU A 4 35.53 18.33 49.67
N ARG A 5 34.78 18.79 50.64
CA ARG A 5 33.41 18.33 50.96
C ARG A 5 32.50 18.72 49.80
N GLY A 6 32.18 17.79 48.90
CA GLY A 6 31.21 17.99 47.83
C GLY A 6 29.83 18.32 48.42
N TYR A 7 29.30 19.50 48.13
CA TYR A 7 27.95 19.92 48.46
C TYR A 7 26.96 19.03 47.70
N LYS A 8 26.30 18.12 48.37
CA LYS A 8 25.15 17.39 47.80
C LYS A 8 23.96 18.34 47.76
N LYS A 9 23.66 18.86 46.55
CA LYS A 9 22.39 19.60 46.35
C LYS A 9 21.24 18.61 46.44
N SER A 10 20.40 18.73 47.48
CA SER A 10 19.13 18.01 47.59
C SER A 10 18.05 18.77 46.85
N PHE A 11 17.29 18.06 45.97
CA PHE A 11 16.14 18.63 45.33
C PHE A 11 15.03 18.92 46.32
N THR A 12 14.36 20.05 46.14
CA THR A 12 13.17 20.38 46.94
C THR A 12 11.95 19.63 46.39
N LEU A 13 10.98 19.32 47.23
CA LEU A 13 9.74 18.65 46.84
C LEU A 13 8.98 19.43 45.80
N ILE A 14 9.04 20.77 45.87
CA ILE A 14 8.38 21.67 44.89
C ILE A 14 9.06 21.64 43.52
N GLU A 15 10.40 21.54 43.46
CA GLU A 15 11.13 21.41 42.20
C GLU A 15 10.74 20.11 41.47
N LEU A 16 10.60 19.02 42.22
CA LEU A 16 10.18 17.73 41.64
C LEU A 16 8.74 17.81 41.15
N LEU A 17 7.83 18.45 41.89
CA LEU A 17 6.44 18.61 41.54
C LEU A 17 6.29 19.45 40.25
N VAL A 18 7.06 20.53 40.12
CA VAL A 18 7.06 21.39 38.92
C VAL A 18 7.57 20.61 37.68
N VAL A 19 8.66 19.86 37.85
CA VAL A 19 9.22 19.06 36.72
C VAL A 19 8.23 17.99 36.26
N VAL A 20 7.58 17.28 37.21
CA VAL A 20 6.57 16.27 36.83
C VAL A 20 5.36 16.93 36.17
N GLY A 21 4.90 18.08 36.67
CA GLY A 21 3.79 18.82 36.08
C GLY A 21 4.08 19.31 34.66
N LEU A 22 5.25 19.88 34.42
CA LEU A 22 5.69 20.29 33.07
C LEU A 22 5.87 19.10 32.14
N SER A 23 6.43 18.01 32.62
CA SER A 23 6.58 16.78 31.84
C SER A 23 5.23 16.20 31.41
N ALA A 24 4.27 16.15 32.31
CA ALA A 24 2.91 15.68 32.02
C ALA A 24 2.21 16.56 30.96
N LEU A 25 2.39 17.89 31.04
CA LEU A 25 1.83 18.83 30.09
C LEU A 25 2.44 18.65 28.69
N ILE A 26 3.76 18.51 28.59
CA ILE A 26 4.47 18.27 27.32
C ILE A 26 4.02 16.94 26.68
N LEU A 27 3.94 15.87 27.48
CA LEU A 27 3.49 14.56 27.02
C LEU A 27 2.03 14.60 26.55
N GLY A 28 1.15 15.30 27.28
CA GLY A 28 -0.26 15.43 26.96
C GLY A 28 -0.51 16.10 25.61
N LEU A 29 0.31 17.07 25.21
CA LEU A 29 0.22 17.75 23.92
C LEU A 29 1.01 17.03 22.81
N GLY A 30 2.11 16.38 23.15
CA GLY A 30 3.02 15.73 22.20
C GLY A 30 2.45 14.45 21.58
N ILE A 31 1.80 13.61 22.37
CA ILE A 31 1.29 12.30 21.92
C ILE A 31 0.30 12.41 20.74
N PRO A 32 -0.72 13.28 20.75
CA PRO A 32 -1.64 13.42 19.63
C PRO A 32 -0.97 13.89 18.34
N ALA A 33 -0.02 14.82 18.46
CA ALA A 33 0.74 15.31 17.31
C ALA A 33 1.62 14.24 16.68
N PHE A 34 2.32 13.46 17.51
CA PHE A 34 3.13 12.36 17.09
C PHE A 34 2.32 11.26 16.37
N ASN A 35 1.15 10.91 16.90
CA ASN A 35 0.26 9.93 16.28
C ASN A 35 -0.21 10.35 14.88
N ARG A 36 -0.48 11.65 14.66
CA ARG A 36 -0.86 12.15 13.31
C ARG A 36 0.31 12.07 12.33
N MET A 37 1.52 12.41 12.77
CA MET A 37 2.72 12.30 11.95
C MET A 37 3.01 10.85 11.54
N MET A 38 2.89 9.90 12.46
CA MET A 38 3.09 8.47 12.19
C MET A 38 2.11 7.91 11.16
N ARG A 39 0.87 8.42 11.11
CA ARG A 39 -0.13 7.98 10.13
C ARG A 39 0.20 8.43 8.72
N GLY A 40 0.66 9.67 8.53
CA GLY A 40 1.09 10.18 7.23
C GLY A 40 2.22 9.35 6.64
N ASN A 41 3.21 9.03 7.45
CA ASN A 41 4.38 8.23 7.02
C ASN A 41 4.00 6.83 6.50
N LYS A 42 2.95 6.19 7.03
CA LYS A 42 2.51 4.86 6.59
C LYS A 42 2.00 4.85 5.14
N VAL A 43 1.26 5.88 4.73
CA VAL A 43 0.76 6.01 3.35
C VAL A 43 1.92 6.24 2.39
N GLU A 44 2.89 7.08 2.78
CA GLU A 44 4.10 7.30 1.99
C GLU A 44 4.96 6.04 1.87
N GLU A 45 5.18 5.32 2.95
CA GLU A 45 5.94 4.07 2.97
C GLU A 45 5.26 2.99 2.13
N CYS A 46 3.94 2.84 2.24
CA CYS A 46 3.16 1.93 1.41
C CYS A 46 3.28 2.28 -0.07
N SER A 47 3.09 3.56 -0.41
CA SER A 47 3.18 4.03 -1.79
C SER A 47 4.58 3.87 -2.36
N GLY A 48 5.62 4.15 -1.57
CA GLY A 48 7.01 3.93 -1.93
C GLY A 48 7.33 2.46 -2.20
N SER A 49 6.82 1.56 -1.37
CA SER A 49 7.01 0.12 -1.52
C SER A 49 6.33 -0.42 -2.77
N ILE A 50 5.10 0.00 -3.05
CA ILE A 50 4.36 -0.40 -4.26
C ILE A 50 5.04 0.20 -5.51
N LYS A 51 5.42 1.47 -5.48
CA LYS A 51 6.15 2.13 -6.56
C LYS A 51 7.43 1.37 -6.89
N LEU A 52 8.25 1.05 -5.90
CA LEU A 52 9.48 0.29 -6.08
C LEU A 52 9.22 -1.09 -6.70
N ALA A 53 8.17 -1.79 -6.28
CA ALA A 53 7.81 -3.07 -6.85
C ALA A 53 7.42 -2.96 -8.33
N ILE A 54 6.67 -1.91 -8.69
CA ILE A 54 6.28 -1.64 -10.08
C ILE A 54 7.51 -1.32 -10.93
N GLU A 55 8.41 -0.46 -10.45
CA GLU A 55 9.68 -0.14 -11.12
C GLU A 55 10.59 -1.36 -11.28
N GLN A 56 10.69 -2.20 -10.25
CA GLN A 56 11.42 -3.47 -10.34
C GLN A 56 10.83 -4.43 -11.37
N ALA A 57 9.50 -4.55 -11.42
CA ALA A 57 8.82 -5.39 -12.40
C ALA A 57 9.06 -4.89 -13.84
N GLN A 58 8.97 -3.57 -14.05
CA GLN A 58 9.25 -2.92 -15.32
C GLN A 58 10.68 -3.18 -15.79
N LEU A 59 11.67 -2.90 -14.91
CA LEU A 59 13.08 -3.08 -15.23
C LEU A 59 13.41 -4.54 -15.55
N ARG A 60 12.87 -5.48 -14.78
CA ARG A 60 13.05 -6.92 -15.04
C ARG A 60 12.41 -7.33 -16.37
N ALA A 61 11.18 -6.86 -16.65
CA ALA A 61 10.52 -7.16 -17.90
C ALA A 61 11.36 -6.73 -19.12
N ALA A 62 11.92 -5.51 -19.08
CA ALA A 62 12.75 -4.98 -20.14
C ALA A 62 14.13 -5.66 -20.23
N SER A 63 14.80 -5.90 -19.10
CA SER A 63 16.15 -6.47 -19.06
C SER A 63 16.17 -7.95 -19.45
N GLU A 64 15.20 -8.71 -18.98
CA GLU A 64 15.11 -10.16 -19.23
C GLU A 64 14.26 -10.48 -20.48
N ARG A 65 13.66 -9.48 -21.12
CA ARG A 65 12.76 -9.60 -22.28
C ARG A 65 11.63 -10.59 -22.05
N ARG A 66 11.02 -10.53 -20.87
CA ARG A 66 9.93 -11.39 -20.44
C ARG A 66 8.77 -10.58 -19.91
N TYR A 67 7.59 -11.17 -19.86
CA TYR A 67 6.47 -10.58 -19.15
C TYR A 67 6.66 -10.78 -17.64
N VAL A 68 6.55 -9.68 -16.88
CA VAL A 68 6.63 -9.67 -15.41
C VAL A 68 5.38 -9.01 -14.86
N ALA A 69 4.81 -9.60 -13.83
CA ALA A 69 3.60 -9.12 -13.16
C ALA A 69 3.90 -8.69 -11.74
N VAL A 70 3.28 -7.60 -11.30
CA VAL A 70 3.07 -7.29 -9.88
C VAL A 70 1.70 -7.85 -9.51
N VAL A 71 1.67 -8.86 -8.68
CA VAL A 71 0.44 -9.55 -8.26
C VAL A 71 -0.02 -8.98 -6.93
N PHE A 72 -1.28 -8.57 -6.88
CA PHE A 72 -1.95 -8.08 -5.68
C PHE A 72 -2.96 -9.15 -5.24
N PRO A 73 -2.95 -9.59 -3.96
CA PRO A 73 -3.94 -10.54 -3.47
C PRO A 73 -5.34 -9.95 -3.65
N ASN A 74 -6.27 -10.74 -4.18
CA ASN A 74 -7.66 -10.30 -4.18
C ASN A 74 -8.28 -10.48 -2.78
N GLY A 75 -9.43 -9.84 -2.53
CA GLY A 75 -10.07 -9.87 -1.22
C GLY A 75 -10.53 -11.24 -0.75
N ALA A 76 -10.74 -12.20 -1.65
CA ALA A 76 -11.19 -13.56 -1.34
C ALA A 76 -10.02 -14.54 -1.10
N VAL A 77 -8.93 -14.07 -0.48
CA VAL A 77 -7.75 -14.90 -0.21
C VAL A 77 -7.96 -15.89 0.92
N ASN A 78 -7.28 -17.04 0.83
CA ASN A 78 -7.20 -18.03 1.89
C ASN A 78 -6.58 -17.46 3.16
N ASP A 79 -6.77 -18.13 4.28
CA ASP A 79 -6.29 -17.68 5.60
C ASP A 79 -4.80 -17.35 5.64
N SER A 80 -3.99 -18.08 4.88
CA SER A 80 -2.53 -17.85 4.78
C SER A 80 -2.14 -16.51 4.15
N LEU A 81 -3.00 -15.89 3.36
CA LEU A 81 -2.76 -14.61 2.70
C LEU A 81 -3.59 -13.46 3.26
N LYS A 82 -4.40 -13.69 4.29
CA LYS A 82 -5.26 -12.65 4.87
C LYS A 82 -4.48 -11.42 5.34
N SER A 83 -3.27 -11.59 5.85
CA SER A 83 -2.38 -10.50 6.26
C SER A 83 -1.88 -9.64 5.10
N TYR A 84 -1.93 -10.14 3.88
CA TYR A 84 -1.49 -9.42 2.67
C TYR A 84 -2.63 -8.74 1.92
N ARG A 85 -3.86 -8.82 2.43
CA ARG A 85 -5.03 -8.16 1.82
C ARG A 85 -4.77 -6.68 1.66
N LEU A 86 -5.02 -6.15 0.45
CA LEU A 86 -4.98 -4.73 0.12
C LEU A 86 -3.62 -4.02 0.32
N GLY A 87 -2.66 -4.67 0.93
CA GLY A 87 -1.34 -4.10 1.17
C GLY A 87 -0.21 -4.97 0.63
N GLY A 88 -0.49 -6.25 0.39
CA GLY A 88 0.51 -7.20 -0.07
C GLY A 88 0.71 -7.16 -1.58
N PHE A 89 1.93 -7.51 -2.00
CA PHE A 89 2.27 -7.72 -3.40
C PHE A 89 3.42 -8.72 -3.54
N ARG A 90 3.47 -9.38 -4.70
CA ARG A 90 4.60 -10.27 -5.08
C ARG A 90 4.82 -10.19 -6.59
N LEU A 91 6.07 -10.31 -7.01
CA LEU A 91 6.42 -10.30 -8.43
C LEU A 91 6.39 -11.72 -8.99
N ALA A 92 5.86 -11.86 -10.21
CA ALA A 92 5.79 -13.14 -10.92
C ALA A 92 6.18 -12.99 -12.38
N TYR A 93 6.81 -14.03 -12.93
CA TYR A 93 6.91 -14.19 -14.38
C TYR A 93 5.61 -14.76 -14.92
N VAL A 94 5.17 -14.23 -16.04
CA VAL A 94 3.96 -14.68 -16.73
C VAL A 94 4.23 -14.93 -18.21
N THR A 95 3.41 -15.76 -18.83
CA THR A 95 3.42 -16.00 -20.28
C THR A 95 2.13 -15.51 -20.88
N LYS A 96 2.20 -14.84 -22.02
CA LYS A 96 1.02 -14.42 -22.77
C LYS A 96 0.42 -15.64 -23.47
N ASN A 97 -0.89 -15.82 -23.30
CA ASN A 97 -1.60 -16.91 -23.98
C ASN A 97 -1.65 -16.65 -25.49
N THR A 98 -1.43 -17.72 -26.24
CA THR A 98 -1.52 -17.70 -27.71
C THR A 98 -2.95 -17.86 -28.21
N SER A 99 -3.87 -18.25 -27.35
CA SER A 99 -5.28 -18.62 -27.68
C SER A 99 -6.21 -17.43 -27.97
N GLY A 100 -5.70 -16.26 -28.32
CA GLY A 100 -6.52 -15.14 -28.82
C GLY A 100 -7.35 -14.37 -27.74
N ASP A 101 -7.44 -14.87 -26.54
CA ASP A 101 -8.19 -14.28 -25.43
C ASP A 101 -7.46 -13.10 -24.73
N GLY A 102 -6.23 -12.82 -25.15
CA GLY A 102 -5.39 -11.77 -24.53
C GLY A 102 -5.00 -12.06 -23.07
N GLY A 103 -5.23 -13.29 -22.61
CA GLY A 103 -4.95 -13.73 -21.23
C GLY A 103 -3.47 -13.96 -20.96
N TYR A 104 -3.16 -14.15 -19.68
CA TYR A 104 -1.82 -14.45 -19.18
C TYR A 104 -1.88 -15.64 -18.24
N THR A 105 -0.82 -16.45 -18.27
CA THR A 105 -0.65 -17.61 -17.40
C THR A 105 0.54 -17.40 -16.48
N PHE A 106 0.36 -17.71 -15.21
CA PHE A 106 1.43 -17.70 -14.22
C PHE A 106 2.51 -18.75 -14.61
N ALA A 107 3.76 -18.32 -14.62
CA ALA A 107 4.89 -19.22 -14.89
C ALA A 107 5.61 -19.59 -13.58
N LYS A 108 6.12 -18.61 -12.87
CA LYS A 108 6.79 -18.80 -11.58
C LYS A 108 6.91 -17.47 -10.84
N TRP A 109 7.15 -17.53 -9.54
CA TRP A 109 7.49 -16.34 -8.77
C TRP A 109 8.87 -15.80 -9.15
N VAL A 110 9.02 -14.50 -9.08
CA VAL A 110 10.32 -13.85 -8.97
C VAL A 110 10.79 -14.04 -7.53
N ASP A 111 12.10 -14.08 -7.31
CA ASP A 111 12.70 -14.29 -6.00
C ASP A 111 12.07 -13.43 -4.89
N GLY A 112 12.01 -14.01 -3.68
CA GLY A 112 11.40 -13.39 -2.51
C GLY A 112 9.97 -13.84 -2.25
N GLY A 113 9.51 -13.65 -1.01
CA GLY A 113 8.14 -13.93 -0.59
C GLY A 113 7.19 -12.78 -0.88
N TRP A 114 5.96 -12.90 -0.40
CA TRP A 114 5.02 -11.80 -0.34
C TRP A 114 5.60 -10.65 0.49
N LYS A 115 5.51 -9.46 -0.04
CA LYS A 115 5.81 -8.21 0.69
C LYS A 115 4.50 -7.61 1.15
N ASN A 116 4.51 -6.99 2.31
CA ASN A 116 3.34 -6.32 2.86
C ASN A 116 3.61 -4.81 2.96
N ALA A 117 2.58 -4.03 2.77
CA ALA A 117 2.58 -2.64 3.16
C ALA A 117 2.55 -2.51 4.68
N PRO A 118 3.00 -1.39 5.26
CA PRO A 118 2.87 -1.14 6.67
C PRO A 118 1.40 -1.11 7.11
N ASP A 119 1.12 -1.64 8.30
CA ASP A 119 -0.22 -1.66 8.87
C ASP A 119 -0.82 -0.24 8.96
N GLY A 120 -2.04 -0.10 8.49
CA GLY A 120 -2.76 1.17 8.46
C GLY A 120 -2.71 1.93 7.14
N ALA A 121 -2.07 1.37 6.11
CA ALA A 121 -2.16 1.86 4.74
C ALA A 121 -2.53 0.72 3.79
N ILE A 122 -3.38 0.99 2.81
CA ILE A 122 -3.89 0.00 1.86
C ILE A 122 -3.89 0.54 0.43
N LEU A 123 -3.77 -0.36 -0.53
CA LEU A 123 -4.14 -0.10 -1.93
C LEU A 123 -5.67 -0.21 -2.05
N SER A 124 -6.34 0.93 -1.97
CA SER A 124 -7.80 1.00 -1.87
C SER A 124 -8.49 0.74 -3.20
N GLN A 125 -7.97 1.30 -4.29
CA GLN A 125 -8.61 1.21 -5.60
C GLN A 125 -7.61 1.43 -6.73
N VAL A 126 -7.95 0.91 -7.93
CA VAL A 126 -7.25 1.19 -9.19
C VAL A 126 -8.26 1.66 -10.22
N ARG A 127 -7.94 2.72 -10.96
CA ARG A 127 -8.78 3.30 -12.04
C ARG A 127 -7.95 3.64 -13.27
N THR A 128 -8.64 3.85 -14.37
CA THR A 128 -8.07 4.39 -15.63
C THR A 128 -8.22 5.91 -15.74
N SER A 129 -8.99 6.53 -14.85
CA SER A 129 -9.20 7.97 -14.79
C SER A 129 -8.56 8.57 -13.52
N PRO A 130 -8.13 9.82 -13.56
CA PRO A 130 -7.61 10.51 -12.38
C PRO A 130 -8.61 10.54 -11.22
N TYR A 131 -8.10 10.61 -10.00
CA TYR A 131 -8.92 10.85 -8.82
C TYR A 131 -9.11 12.35 -8.62
N THR A 132 -10.34 12.77 -8.38
CA THR A 132 -10.66 14.17 -8.11
C THR A 132 -10.96 14.31 -6.61
N PRO A 133 -10.15 15.07 -5.86
CA PRO A 133 -10.46 15.39 -4.48
C PRO A 133 -11.74 16.23 -4.38
N GLU A 134 -12.44 16.11 -3.26
CA GLU A 134 -13.55 17.00 -2.94
C GLU A 134 -13.07 18.36 -2.40
N THR A 135 -13.99 19.30 -2.22
CA THR A 135 -13.69 20.66 -1.74
C THR A 135 -12.99 20.68 -0.36
N ASN A 136 -13.23 19.65 0.45
CA ASN A 136 -12.56 19.46 1.75
C ASN A 136 -11.20 18.74 1.67
N GLY A 137 -10.74 18.36 0.47
CA GLY A 137 -9.51 17.61 0.25
C GLY A 137 -9.64 16.09 0.38
N ASP A 138 -10.81 15.58 0.79
CA ASP A 138 -11.04 14.13 0.88
C ASP A 138 -11.19 13.51 -0.49
N ILE A 139 -10.81 12.23 -0.61
CA ILE A 139 -11.08 11.45 -1.81
C ILE A 139 -12.26 10.49 -1.57
N LYS A 140 -13.21 10.49 -2.52
CA LYS A 140 -14.37 9.59 -2.51
C LYS A 140 -14.13 8.30 -3.27
N GLY A 141 -15.01 7.34 -3.00
CA GLY A 141 -15.07 6.08 -3.74
C GLY A 141 -13.94 5.11 -3.37
N CYS A 142 -13.42 5.25 -2.15
CA CYS A 142 -12.57 4.24 -1.55
C CYS A 142 -13.37 2.93 -1.36
N THR A 143 -12.70 1.78 -1.37
CA THR A 143 -13.38 0.50 -1.22
C THR A 143 -14.01 0.34 0.17
N ALA A 144 -15.24 -0.20 0.22
CA ALA A 144 -15.93 -0.46 1.48
C ALA A 144 -15.58 -1.83 2.08
N LYS A 145 -15.26 -2.78 1.21
CA LYS A 145 -14.98 -4.16 1.59
C LYS A 145 -13.66 -4.61 0.99
N ALA A 146 -12.95 -5.40 1.75
CA ALA A 146 -11.68 -5.97 1.30
C ALA A 146 -11.85 -6.91 0.09
N THR A 147 -13.00 -7.59 -0.02
CA THR A 147 -13.35 -8.45 -1.15
C THR A 147 -13.57 -7.67 -2.45
N ASP A 148 -14.01 -6.42 -2.36
CA ASP A 148 -14.35 -5.59 -3.52
C ASP A 148 -13.18 -4.72 -3.98
N ALA A 149 -12.10 -4.72 -3.22
CA ALA A 149 -10.90 -3.96 -3.56
C ALA A 149 -10.30 -4.45 -4.87
N LEU A 150 -9.94 -3.50 -5.72
CA LEU A 150 -9.41 -3.74 -7.06
C LEU A 150 -10.39 -4.44 -8.02
N ALA A 151 -11.62 -4.72 -7.58
CA ALA A 151 -12.67 -5.20 -8.46
C ALA A 151 -13.02 -4.13 -9.51
N GLY A 152 -13.15 -4.54 -10.78
CA GLY A 152 -13.52 -3.64 -11.88
C GLY A 152 -12.39 -2.81 -12.48
N ALA A 153 -11.15 -2.96 -12.05
CA ALA A 153 -9.99 -2.38 -12.72
C ALA A 153 -9.66 -3.20 -13.98
N SER A 154 -10.31 -2.88 -15.10
CA SER A 154 -10.18 -3.60 -16.39
C SER A 154 -8.75 -3.71 -16.90
N GLU A 155 -7.87 -2.81 -16.47
CA GLU A 155 -6.47 -2.79 -16.86
C GLU A 155 -5.59 -3.75 -16.03
N LEU A 156 -6.01 -4.10 -14.82
CA LEU A 156 -5.39 -5.19 -14.08
C LEU A 156 -5.88 -6.51 -14.67
N LYS A 157 -4.93 -7.40 -14.95
CA LYS A 157 -5.26 -8.70 -15.52
C LYS A 157 -5.53 -9.71 -14.42
N SER A 158 -6.50 -10.56 -14.68
CA SER A 158 -6.84 -11.68 -13.80
C SER A 158 -5.77 -12.76 -13.96
N LEU A 159 -5.14 -13.18 -12.88
CA LEU A 159 -4.06 -14.16 -12.90
C LEU A 159 -4.25 -15.22 -11.81
N SER A 160 -4.43 -16.48 -12.22
CA SER A 160 -4.41 -17.63 -11.32
C SER A 160 -2.99 -17.96 -10.96
N VAL A 161 -2.60 -17.82 -9.70
CA VAL A 161 -1.24 -18.07 -9.23
C VAL A 161 -1.14 -19.32 -8.36
N LYS A 162 0.07 -19.85 -8.26
CA LYS A 162 0.39 -21.04 -7.47
C LYS A 162 1.34 -20.66 -6.33
N ASP A 163 1.32 -21.44 -5.25
CA ASP A 163 2.32 -21.34 -4.20
C ASP A 163 3.70 -21.87 -4.67
N ASP A 164 4.70 -21.77 -3.80
CA ASP A 164 6.04 -22.27 -4.12
C ASP A 164 6.09 -23.81 -4.24
N SER A 165 5.03 -24.51 -3.80
CA SER A 165 4.85 -25.98 -3.93
C SER A 165 4.04 -26.35 -5.18
N GLY A 166 3.55 -25.40 -5.95
CA GLY A 166 2.79 -25.61 -7.18
C GLY A 166 1.27 -25.75 -6.99
N ASN A 167 0.74 -25.60 -5.77
CA ASN A 167 -0.69 -25.63 -5.50
C ASN A 167 -1.32 -24.28 -5.81
N ALA A 168 -2.58 -24.28 -6.26
CA ALA A 168 -3.32 -23.04 -6.47
C ALA A 168 -3.47 -22.27 -5.15
N LEU A 169 -3.03 -21.02 -5.13
CA LEU A 169 -3.10 -20.17 -3.94
C LEU A 169 -4.51 -19.77 -3.56
N ASN A 170 -5.47 -19.91 -4.49
CA ASN A 170 -6.87 -19.57 -4.25
C ASN A 170 -7.81 -20.22 -5.26
N ALA A 171 -9.08 -20.28 -4.87
CA ALA A 171 -10.18 -20.62 -5.77
C ALA A 171 -10.49 -19.52 -6.81
N GLY A 172 -9.82 -18.35 -6.73
CA GLY A 172 -10.03 -17.20 -7.61
C GLY A 172 -8.73 -16.61 -8.16
N ALA A 173 -8.85 -15.85 -9.21
CA ALA A 173 -7.73 -15.15 -9.81
C ALA A 173 -7.37 -13.89 -9.02
N HIS A 174 -6.09 -13.57 -8.93
CA HIS A 174 -5.55 -12.36 -8.33
C HIS A 174 -5.45 -11.24 -9.36
N ASN A 175 -5.46 -10.01 -8.89
CA ASN A 175 -5.24 -8.85 -9.75
C ASN A 175 -3.74 -8.66 -10.03
N ALA A 176 -3.37 -8.50 -11.28
CA ALA A 176 -1.99 -8.38 -11.69
C ALA A 176 -1.77 -7.19 -12.64
N LEU A 177 -0.80 -6.35 -12.31
CA LEU A 177 -0.26 -5.35 -13.22
C LEU A 177 0.90 -5.98 -13.99
N ILE A 178 0.73 -6.17 -15.29
CA ILE A 178 1.67 -6.91 -16.12
C ILE A 178 2.47 -5.94 -17.00
N PHE A 179 3.78 -6.12 -17.01
CA PHE A 179 4.73 -5.42 -17.88
C PHE A 179 5.15 -6.31 -19.03
N ASN A 180 5.21 -5.73 -20.22
CA ASN A 180 5.67 -6.40 -21.42
C ASN A 180 7.21 -6.30 -21.56
N PRO A 181 7.84 -7.07 -22.45
CA PRO A 181 9.28 -7.08 -22.67
C PRO A 181 9.89 -5.74 -23.12
N TYR A 182 9.08 -4.75 -23.46
CA TYR A 182 9.51 -3.40 -23.87
C TYR A 182 9.38 -2.38 -22.73
N GLY A 183 8.97 -2.81 -21.54
CA GLY A 183 8.82 -1.97 -20.36
C GLY A 183 7.48 -1.26 -20.20
N GLY A 184 6.60 -1.32 -21.18
CA GLY A 184 5.23 -0.82 -21.09
C GLY A 184 4.32 -1.80 -20.33
N THR A 185 3.11 -1.38 -19.96
CA THR A 185 2.11 -2.28 -19.38
C THR A 185 1.39 -3.10 -20.44
N ALA A 186 0.80 -4.21 -20.02
CA ALA A 186 -0.05 -5.03 -20.89
C ALA A 186 -1.44 -4.43 -21.12
N GLY A 187 -1.80 -3.38 -20.39
CA GLY A 187 -3.04 -2.61 -20.56
C GLY A 187 -2.90 -1.50 -21.60
N ASN A 188 -4.03 -0.96 -22.02
CA ASN A 188 -4.09 0.08 -23.06
C ASN A 188 -4.22 1.49 -22.48
N SER A 189 -4.51 1.62 -21.20
CA SER A 189 -4.76 2.90 -20.52
C SER A 189 -3.77 3.15 -19.40
N LYS A 190 -3.59 4.42 -19.04
CA LYS A 190 -2.89 4.81 -17.81
C LYS A 190 -3.64 4.26 -16.61
N LEU A 191 -2.90 3.92 -15.57
CA LEU A 191 -3.46 3.45 -14.31
C LEU A 191 -3.19 4.44 -13.21
N TYR A 192 -4.18 4.62 -12.35
CA TYR A 192 -4.09 5.42 -11.13
C TYR A 192 -4.38 4.50 -9.95
N LEU A 193 -3.38 4.30 -9.11
CA LEU A 193 -3.47 3.46 -7.91
C LEU A 193 -3.67 4.37 -6.70
N LEU A 194 -4.77 4.21 -6.01
CA LEU A 194 -5.12 4.99 -4.83
C LEU A 194 -4.65 4.24 -3.58
N ILE A 195 -3.68 4.81 -2.88
CA ILE A 195 -3.21 4.33 -1.58
C ILE A 195 -3.77 5.25 -0.51
N THR A 196 -4.40 4.67 0.51
CA THR A 196 -5.10 5.41 1.55
C THR A 196 -4.76 4.90 2.93
N GLU A 197 -4.91 5.76 3.92
CA GLU A 197 -4.94 5.35 5.32
C GLU A 197 -6.24 4.59 5.60
N ALA A 198 -6.14 3.31 5.93
CA ALA A 198 -7.28 2.50 6.32
C ALA A 198 -6.84 1.26 7.12
N VAL A 199 -7.79 0.69 7.86
CA VAL A 199 -7.61 -0.56 8.61
C VAL A 199 -8.63 -1.57 8.10
N VAL A 200 -8.17 -2.79 7.86
CA VAL A 200 -9.03 -3.92 7.49
C VAL A 200 -9.45 -4.65 8.75
N ASN A 201 -10.75 -4.70 9.00
CA ASN A 201 -11.35 -5.42 10.11
C ASN A 201 -12.32 -6.49 9.56
N GLY A 202 -11.85 -7.73 9.53
CA GLY A 202 -12.56 -8.80 8.82
C GLY A 202 -12.63 -8.50 7.32
N ASP A 203 -13.84 -8.30 6.79
CA ASP A 203 -14.08 -7.88 5.40
C ASP A 203 -14.34 -6.37 5.24
N ALA A 204 -14.57 -5.67 6.36
CA ALA A 204 -14.81 -4.23 6.34
C ALA A 204 -13.51 -3.43 6.27
N VAL A 205 -13.52 -2.35 5.49
CA VAL A 205 -12.43 -1.37 5.43
C VAL A 205 -12.87 -0.12 6.18
N VAL A 206 -12.09 0.26 7.19
CA VAL A 206 -12.36 1.42 8.06
C VAL A 206 -11.36 2.52 7.78
N TYR A 207 -11.83 3.70 7.46
CA TYR A 207 -11.03 4.91 7.19
C TYR A 207 -11.02 5.81 8.42
N PRO A 208 -9.90 5.90 9.17
CA PRO A 208 -9.84 6.68 10.42
C PRO A 208 -10.03 8.17 10.23
N SER A 209 -9.73 8.67 9.04
CA SER A 209 -9.86 10.08 8.66
C SER A 209 -11.20 10.43 7.98
N ALA A 210 -12.11 9.45 7.83
CA ALA A 210 -13.44 9.72 7.30
C ALA A 210 -14.18 10.66 8.26
N GLY A 211 -14.50 11.86 7.79
CA GLY A 211 -15.23 12.87 8.59
C GLY A 211 -16.61 12.39 9.03
N ALA A 212 -17.29 13.19 9.86
CA ALA A 212 -18.59 12.90 10.48
C ALA A 212 -19.75 12.55 9.50
N THR A 213 -19.56 12.75 8.21
CA THR A 213 -20.55 12.46 7.15
C THR A 213 -20.60 10.99 6.72
N GLY A 214 -19.77 10.13 7.27
CA GLY A 214 -19.73 8.71 6.90
C GLY A 214 -19.37 8.50 5.42
N GLY A 215 -19.08 7.29 5.06
CA GLY A 215 -18.79 6.92 3.68
C GLY A 215 -17.33 6.52 3.47
N ASN A 216 -17.06 5.89 2.32
CA ASN A 216 -15.75 5.38 1.94
C ASN A 216 -14.87 6.53 1.43
N ARG A 217 -14.38 7.34 2.35
CA ARG A 217 -13.56 8.54 2.09
C ARG A 217 -12.26 8.47 2.88
N SER A 218 -11.22 9.05 2.33
CA SER A 218 -9.95 9.23 3.03
C SER A 218 -9.42 10.65 2.80
N ALA A 219 -9.00 11.31 3.88
CA ALA A 219 -8.29 12.59 3.82
C ALA A 219 -6.77 12.37 3.67
N ASN A 220 -6.25 11.21 4.08
CA ASN A 220 -4.84 10.86 3.95
C ASN A 220 -4.69 9.81 2.84
N TYR A 221 -4.21 10.23 1.69
CA TYR A 221 -4.05 9.39 0.51
C TYR A 221 -2.90 9.85 -0.37
N LEU A 222 -2.40 8.91 -1.17
CA LEU A 222 -1.49 9.17 -2.29
C LEU A 222 -1.98 8.44 -3.52
N VAL A 223 -1.70 9.01 -4.69
CA VAL A 223 -2.01 8.39 -5.97
C VAL A 223 -0.72 8.12 -6.72
N LEU A 224 -0.56 6.89 -7.19
CA LEU A 224 0.48 6.51 -8.13
C LEU A 224 -0.13 6.41 -9.52
N LYS A 225 0.45 7.12 -10.47
CA LYS A 225 0.10 7.07 -11.89
C LYS A 225 1.11 6.21 -12.62
N VAL A 226 0.63 5.20 -13.30
CA VAL A 226 1.45 4.31 -14.15
C VAL A 226 1.15 4.61 -15.61
N ASN A 227 2.17 5.00 -16.35
CA ASN A 227 2.05 5.23 -17.79
C ASN A 227 2.06 3.88 -18.52
N ASN A 228 1.05 3.62 -19.34
CA ASN A 228 0.90 2.33 -20.01
C ASN A 228 1.97 2.08 -21.10
N LEU A 229 2.44 3.11 -21.77
CA LEU A 229 3.43 2.95 -22.85
C LEU A 229 4.84 2.72 -22.32
N THR A 230 5.21 3.49 -21.29
CA THR A 230 6.58 3.48 -20.75
C THR A 230 6.71 2.64 -19.48
N GLY A 231 5.59 2.29 -18.81
CA GLY A 231 5.59 1.65 -17.49
C GLY A 231 6.05 2.55 -16.35
N ARG A 232 6.41 3.82 -16.62
CA ARG A 232 6.92 4.76 -15.62
C ARG A 232 5.87 5.06 -14.57
N VAL A 233 6.31 5.13 -13.31
CA VAL A 233 5.44 5.45 -12.17
C VAL A 233 5.76 6.84 -11.65
N GLU A 234 4.72 7.64 -11.48
CA GLU A 234 4.81 9.00 -10.96
C GLU A 234 3.82 9.18 -9.80
N TYR A 235 4.11 10.10 -8.89
CA TYR A 235 3.15 10.57 -7.92
C TYR A 235 2.26 11.64 -8.57
N GLY A 236 0.95 11.56 -8.35
CA GLY A 236 0.03 12.61 -8.77
C GLY A 236 -1.22 12.13 -9.46
N ASN A 237 -2.15 13.07 -9.60
CA ASN A 237 -3.48 12.87 -10.19
C ASN A 237 -3.61 13.42 -11.61
N GLU A 238 -2.56 14.04 -12.16
CA GLU A 238 -2.60 14.69 -13.47
C GLU A 238 -2.37 13.74 -14.64
#